data_39f94b228a12cdeaa7c33871d151f6e3
#
_entry.id   39f94b228a12cdeaa7c33871d151f6e3
#
_cell.length_a   1.000
_cell.length_b   1.000
_cell.length_c   1.000
_cell.angle_alpha   90.00
_cell.angle_beta   90.00
_cell.angle_gamma   90.00
#
_symmetry.space_group_name_H-M   'P 1'
#
loop_
_entity.id
_entity.type
_entity.pdbx_description
1 polymer ?
#
loop_
_entity_poly.entity_id
_entity_poly.type
_entity_poly.pdbx_seq_one_letter_code
_entity_poly.pdbx_strand_id
1 'polypeptide(L)'
;TEDPSFYWHRGFVGEAFRQSIAKNIRTGKFKRGASTISMQLVKNVFLTREKTMARKLEEILLVYILENNHIAQKDRMYEVYLNIIEWGPNVYGIGEASQFYFMKAPQALTLSECMFLATIIPSPKKFMWRFGKDGVPRPYLERSYRYLANKMISRQLILPEDTIGLTHLVPIVGPAKKLIIISDTLAMVNDTILEKQLIQIQENEVEGAN
;
A
#
# COMPACT_ATOMS: atom_id res chain seq x y z
N THR A 1 6.54 -6.56 4.51
CA THR A 1 6.80 -5.16 4.13
C THR A 1 6.44 -4.21 5.24
N GLU A 2 5.18 -4.13 5.64
CA GLU A 2 4.67 -3.16 6.62
C GLU A 2 5.24 -3.38 8.02
N ASP A 3 5.30 -4.62 8.48
CA ASP A 3 5.76 -4.97 9.81
C ASP A 3 6.50 -6.32 9.80
N PRO A 4 7.79 -6.31 9.48
CA PRO A 4 8.56 -7.53 9.36
C PRO A 4 8.74 -8.32 10.65
N SER A 5 8.51 -7.69 11.79
CA SER A 5 8.66 -8.28 13.13
C SER A 5 7.32 -8.48 13.85
N PHE A 6 6.20 -8.45 13.13
CA PHE A 6 4.85 -8.53 13.68
C PHE A 6 4.67 -9.67 14.70
N TYR A 7 5.16 -10.86 14.38
CA TYR A 7 5.05 -12.03 15.25
C TYR A 7 5.95 -11.99 16.49
N TRP A 8 6.96 -11.10 16.52
CA TRP A 8 8.00 -11.08 17.54
C TRP A 8 7.88 -9.94 18.55
N HIS A 9 7.11 -8.87 18.23
CA HIS A 9 6.89 -7.75 19.14
C HIS A 9 5.48 -7.76 19.76
N ARG A 10 5.33 -7.03 20.86
CA ARG A 10 4.04 -6.82 21.53
C ARG A 10 3.48 -5.44 21.20
N GLY A 11 3.02 -5.28 19.95
CA GLY A 11 2.35 -4.07 19.45
C GLY A 11 3.27 -2.97 18.97
N PHE A 12 4.50 -2.85 19.49
CA PHE A 12 5.42 -1.77 19.19
C PHE A 12 6.82 -2.31 18.90
N VAL A 13 7.51 -1.70 17.94
CA VAL A 13 8.92 -1.98 17.67
C VAL A 13 9.76 -0.97 18.48
N GLY A 14 10.09 -1.35 19.69
CA GLY A 14 10.92 -0.70 20.74
C GLY A 14 11.53 0.67 20.41
N GLU A 15 12.79 0.69 20.01
CA GLU A 15 13.56 1.93 19.78
C GLU A 15 13.00 2.78 18.61
N ALA A 16 12.58 2.15 17.50
CA ALA A 16 12.00 2.87 16.36
C ALA A 16 10.70 3.60 16.75
N PHE A 17 9.91 3.00 17.64
CA PHE A 17 8.68 3.60 18.15
C PHE A 17 8.98 4.80 19.07
N ARG A 18 9.93 4.66 20.01
CA ARG A 18 10.36 5.76 20.90
C ARG A 18 10.88 6.96 20.11
N GLN A 19 11.76 6.73 19.14
CA GLN A 19 12.32 7.77 18.28
C GLN A 19 11.23 8.46 17.43
N SER A 20 10.28 7.69 16.92
CA SER A 20 9.16 8.24 16.14
C SER A 20 8.24 9.11 16.99
N ILE A 21 7.89 8.68 18.22
CA ILE A 21 7.08 9.48 19.15
C ILE A 21 7.82 10.75 19.54
N ALA A 22 9.08 10.66 19.99
CA ALA A 22 9.88 11.82 20.37
C ALA A 22 9.97 12.84 19.23
N LYS A 23 10.17 12.38 18.00
CA LYS A 23 10.24 13.23 16.82
C LYS A 23 8.88 13.87 16.47
N ASN A 24 7.79 13.13 16.60
CA ASN A 24 6.45 13.61 16.32
C ASN A 24 6.01 14.66 17.34
N ILE A 25 6.30 14.45 18.63
CA ILE A 25 6.05 15.43 19.70
C ILE A 25 6.86 16.72 19.44
N ARG A 26 8.16 16.56 19.13
CA ARG A 26 9.08 17.70 18.90
C ARG A 26 8.71 18.52 17.63
N THR A 27 8.20 17.87 16.59
CA THR A 27 7.91 18.53 15.29
C THR A 27 6.45 18.88 15.07
N GLY A 28 5.54 18.43 15.94
CA GLY A 28 4.09 18.56 15.75
C GLY A 28 3.55 17.87 14.49
N LYS A 29 4.39 17.07 13.82
CA LYS A 29 4.04 16.39 12.55
C LYS A 29 4.14 14.89 12.67
N PHE A 30 3.07 14.18 12.32
CA PHE A 30 3.07 12.74 12.25
C PHE A 30 3.85 12.25 11.03
N LYS A 31 5.07 11.77 11.23
CA LYS A 31 5.82 11.09 10.17
C LYS A 31 5.37 9.62 10.06
N ARG A 32 5.13 9.18 8.82
CA ARG A 32 4.90 7.76 8.49
C ARG A 32 6.17 6.95 8.76
N GLY A 33 6.04 5.69 9.20
CA GLY A 33 7.15 4.73 9.23
C GLY A 33 7.36 3.96 10.53
N ALA A 34 6.54 4.21 11.57
CA ALA A 34 6.64 3.47 12.83
C ALA A 34 5.31 2.83 13.28
N SER A 35 4.32 2.76 12.40
CA SER A 35 3.05 2.09 12.73
C SER A 35 3.18 0.60 12.41
N THR A 36 2.96 -0.24 13.41
CA THR A 36 2.91 -1.70 13.28
C THR A 36 1.57 -2.17 12.71
N ILE A 37 1.47 -3.45 12.33
CA ILE A 37 0.21 -4.07 11.94
C ILE A 37 -0.81 -3.98 13.08
N SER A 38 -0.39 -4.20 14.34
CA SER A 38 -1.27 -4.06 15.52
C SER A 38 -1.85 -2.65 15.64
N MET A 39 -1.03 -1.62 15.41
CA MET A 39 -1.48 -0.22 15.40
C MET A 39 -2.44 0.08 14.24
N GLN A 40 -2.16 -0.46 13.06
CA GLN A 40 -3.05 -0.31 11.90
C GLN A 40 -4.39 -1.03 12.11
N LEU A 41 -4.37 -2.23 12.73
CA LEU A 41 -5.55 -3.00 13.08
C LEU A 41 -6.44 -2.21 14.03
N VAL A 42 -5.90 -1.79 15.18
CA VAL A 42 -6.63 -1.01 16.19
C VAL A 42 -7.21 0.26 15.60
N LYS A 43 -6.42 0.99 14.83
CA LYS A 43 -6.87 2.21 14.14
C LYS A 43 -8.06 1.95 13.22
N ASN A 44 -8.05 0.87 12.47
CA ASN A 44 -9.09 0.59 11.48
C ASN A 44 -10.37 0.01 12.11
N VAL A 45 -10.27 -0.69 13.24
CA VAL A 45 -11.41 -1.35 13.92
C VAL A 45 -12.08 -0.42 14.92
N PHE A 46 -11.32 0.31 15.72
CA PHE A 46 -11.83 0.97 16.92
C PHE A 46 -11.82 2.50 16.86
N LEU A 47 -11.04 3.10 15.94
CA LEU A 47 -10.82 4.53 15.97
C LEU A 47 -11.41 5.25 14.74
N THR A 48 -11.79 6.52 14.95
CA THR A 48 -12.25 7.41 13.88
C THR A 48 -11.09 7.81 12.94
N ARG A 49 -11.43 8.37 11.77
CA ARG A 49 -10.43 8.83 10.79
C ARG A 49 -9.77 10.16 11.12
N GLU A 50 -10.19 10.82 12.18
CA GLU A 50 -9.64 12.10 12.62
C GLU A 50 -8.17 11.95 13.06
N LYS A 51 -7.33 12.94 12.72
CA LYS A 51 -5.90 12.91 13.02
C LYS A 51 -5.61 13.84 14.19
N THR A 52 -5.91 13.42 15.40
CA THR A 52 -5.62 14.15 16.63
C THR A 52 -4.54 13.46 17.46
N MET A 53 -3.86 14.21 18.34
CA MET A 53 -2.91 13.62 19.31
C MET A 53 -3.62 12.70 20.31
N ALA A 54 -4.83 13.06 20.76
CA ALA A 54 -5.64 12.25 21.65
C ALA A 54 -5.91 10.87 21.02
N ARG A 55 -6.36 10.85 19.76
CA ARG A 55 -6.58 9.60 19.03
C ARG A 55 -5.29 8.74 18.93
N LYS A 56 -4.11 9.36 18.82
CA LYS A 56 -2.86 8.59 18.80
C LYS A 56 -2.53 7.97 20.15
N LEU A 57 -2.88 8.62 21.25
CA LEU A 57 -2.76 8.05 22.60
C LEU A 57 -3.76 6.90 22.81
N GLU A 58 -5.00 7.05 22.35
CA GLU A 58 -6.00 5.97 22.35
C GLU A 58 -5.51 4.75 21.55
N GLU A 59 -4.94 4.96 20.37
CA GLU A 59 -4.34 3.90 19.54
C GLU A 59 -3.26 3.14 20.32
N ILE A 60 -2.35 3.86 20.99
CA ILE A 60 -1.29 3.26 21.79
C ILE A 60 -1.86 2.44 22.96
N LEU A 61 -2.84 3.00 23.68
CA LEU A 61 -3.47 2.33 24.81
C LEU A 61 -4.18 1.05 24.38
N LEU A 62 -4.98 1.12 23.31
CA LEU A 62 -5.70 -0.03 22.78
C LEU A 62 -4.78 -1.13 22.28
N VAL A 63 -3.68 -0.76 21.60
CA VAL A 63 -2.65 -1.73 21.20
C VAL A 63 -2.00 -2.40 22.42
N TYR A 64 -1.70 -1.62 23.44
CA TYR A 64 -1.15 -2.15 24.70
C TYR A 64 -2.11 -3.16 25.34
N ILE A 65 -3.41 -2.82 25.44
CA ILE A 65 -4.43 -3.70 26.00
C ILE A 65 -4.57 -4.98 25.15
N LEU A 66 -4.66 -4.85 23.83
CA LEU A 66 -4.82 -5.98 22.91
C LEU A 66 -3.68 -6.99 23.00
N GLU A 67 -2.44 -6.51 23.03
CA GLU A 67 -1.25 -7.33 22.95
C GLU A 67 -0.79 -7.87 24.30
N ASN A 68 -0.87 -7.06 25.37
CA ASN A 68 -0.36 -7.46 26.69
C ASN A 68 -1.34 -8.32 27.48
N ASN A 69 -2.64 -8.15 27.25
CA ASN A 69 -3.67 -9.00 27.85
C ASN A 69 -3.97 -10.26 27.03
N HIS A 70 -3.23 -10.49 25.93
CA HIS A 70 -3.41 -11.64 25.05
C HIS A 70 -4.88 -11.81 24.59
N ILE A 71 -5.57 -10.69 24.32
CA ILE A 71 -6.99 -10.69 23.91
C ILE A 71 -7.18 -11.43 22.60
N ALA A 72 -6.19 -11.32 21.69
CA ALA A 72 -6.18 -12.05 20.42
C ALA A 72 -4.78 -12.57 20.11
N GLN A 73 -4.71 -13.76 19.54
CA GLN A 73 -3.46 -14.32 19.00
C GLN A 73 -3.02 -13.58 17.73
N LYS A 74 -1.72 -13.58 17.46
CA LYS A 74 -1.13 -12.91 16.30
C LYS A 74 -1.75 -13.35 14.98
N ASP A 75 -2.00 -14.64 14.81
CA ASP A 75 -2.62 -15.17 13.59
C ASP A 75 -4.03 -14.60 13.39
N ARG A 76 -4.82 -14.54 14.45
CA ARG A 76 -6.15 -13.94 14.40
C ARG A 76 -6.10 -12.43 14.12
N MET A 77 -5.16 -11.73 14.73
CA MET A 77 -4.96 -10.30 14.45
C MET A 77 -4.58 -10.07 12.98
N TYR A 78 -3.71 -10.92 12.44
CA TYR A 78 -3.29 -10.85 11.04
C TYR A 78 -4.43 -11.18 10.07
N GLU A 79 -5.20 -12.23 10.38
CA GLU A 79 -6.40 -12.57 9.62
C GLU A 79 -7.39 -11.40 9.57
N VAL A 80 -7.72 -10.81 10.71
CA VAL A 80 -8.61 -9.64 10.77
C VAL A 80 -8.02 -8.48 9.99
N TYR A 81 -6.71 -8.20 10.17
CA TYR A 81 -6.02 -7.13 9.44
C TYR A 81 -6.20 -7.28 7.93
N LEU A 82 -5.92 -8.46 7.36
CA LEU A 82 -6.07 -8.71 5.92
C LEU A 82 -7.51 -8.53 5.42
N ASN A 83 -8.49 -8.77 6.29
CA ASN A 83 -9.92 -8.68 5.94
C ASN A 83 -10.52 -7.28 6.10
N ILE A 84 -9.81 -6.33 6.76
CA ILE A 84 -10.36 -4.99 7.00
C ILE A 84 -9.61 -3.86 6.32
N ILE A 85 -8.35 -4.06 5.95
CA ILE A 85 -7.58 -2.98 5.32
C ILE A 85 -8.09 -2.66 3.93
N GLU A 86 -7.85 -1.41 3.52
CA GLU A 86 -8.16 -0.95 2.17
C GLU A 86 -7.08 -1.42 1.20
N TRP A 87 -7.49 -2.09 0.13
CA TRP A 87 -6.63 -2.63 -0.93
C TRP A 87 -6.74 -1.86 -2.25
N GLY A 88 -7.69 -0.95 -2.34
CA GLY A 88 -7.95 -0.13 -3.52
C GLY A 88 -9.01 0.91 -3.21
N PRO A 89 -9.41 1.77 -4.16
CA PRO A 89 -10.49 2.73 -3.95
C PRO A 89 -11.79 2.01 -3.59
N ASN A 90 -12.21 2.13 -2.31
CA ASN A 90 -13.40 1.46 -1.74
C ASN A 90 -13.36 -0.09 -1.81
N VAL A 91 -12.17 -0.71 -1.86
CA VAL A 91 -11.97 -2.16 -1.86
C VAL A 91 -11.40 -2.55 -0.50
N TYR A 92 -12.15 -3.30 0.30
CA TYR A 92 -11.78 -3.68 1.65
C TYR A 92 -11.72 -5.21 1.81
N GLY A 93 -10.65 -5.66 2.46
CA GLY A 93 -10.41 -7.08 2.69
C GLY A 93 -9.85 -7.83 1.50
N ILE A 94 -9.09 -8.88 1.82
CA ILE A 94 -8.35 -9.68 0.82
C ILE A 94 -9.29 -10.42 -0.14
N GLY A 95 -10.49 -10.81 0.32
CA GLY A 95 -11.49 -11.47 -0.52
C GLY A 95 -11.96 -10.57 -1.66
N GLU A 96 -12.35 -9.34 -1.34
CA GLU A 96 -12.74 -8.36 -2.34
C GLU A 96 -11.56 -7.94 -3.23
N ALA A 97 -10.37 -7.75 -2.63
CA ALA A 97 -9.17 -7.39 -3.37
C ALA A 97 -8.79 -8.43 -4.42
N SER A 98 -8.82 -9.72 -4.09
CA SER A 98 -8.48 -10.80 -5.03
C SER A 98 -9.45 -10.85 -6.22
N GLN A 99 -10.73 -10.58 -5.99
CA GLN A 99 -11.72 -10.43 -7.06
C GLN A 99 -11.50 -9.15 -7.88
N PHE A 100 -11.24 -8.02 -7.21
CA PHE A 100 -11.06 -6.72 -7.84
C PHE A 100 -9.86 -6.67 -8.79
N TYR A 101 -8.75 -7.30 -8.41
CA TYR A 101 -7.53 -7.32 -9.23
C TYR A 101 -7.46 -8.52 -10.17
N PHE A 102 -7.82 -9.72 -9.72
CA PHE A 102 -7.47 -10.97 -10.39
C PHE A 102 -8.65 -11.89 -10.73
N MET A 103 -9.87 -11.54 -10.31
CA MET A 103 -11.06 -12.40 -10.49
C MET A 103 -10.87 -13.80 -9.89
N LYS A 104 -10.17 -13.91 -8.76
CA LYS A 104 -9.83 -15.16 -8.08
C LYS A 104 -10.28 -15.14 -6.62
N ALA A 105 -10.43 -16.35 -6.04
CA ALA A 105 -10.49 -16.48 -4.58
C ALA A 105 -9.10 -16.26 -3.98
N PRO A 106 -8.99 -15.76 -2.72
CA PRO A 106 -7.70 -15.51 -2.07
C PRO A 106 -6.75 -16.71 -2.07
N GLN A 107 -7.28 -17.91 -1.91
CA GLN A 107 -6.52 -19.17 -1.88
C GLN A 107 -5.90 -19.54 -3.24
N ALA A 108 -6.41 -18.97 -4.33
CA ALA A 108 -5.95 -19.20 -5.69
C ALA A 108 -4.93 -18.16 -6.18
N LEU A 109 -4.55 -17.21 -5.32
CA LEU A 109 -3.54 -16.20 -5.65
C LEU A 109 -2.17 -16.85 -5.78
N THR A 110 -1.45 -16.49 -6.83
CA THR A 110 -0.04 -16.85 -7.02
C THR A 110 0.87 -16.00 -6.14
N LEU A 111 2.11 -16.42 -5.94
CA LEU A 111 3.11 -15.64 -5.22
C LEU A 111 3.32 -14.25 -5.85
N SER A 112 3.34 -14.18 -7.18
CA SER A 112 3.45 -12.91 -7.91
C SER A 112 2.28 -11.96 -7.63
N GLU A 113 1.06 -12.47 -7.59
CA GLU A 113 -0.16 -11.71 -7.26
C GLU A 113 -0.16 -11.25 -5.79
N CYS A 114 0.25 -12.12 -4.86
CA CYS A 114 0.42 -11.76 -3.46
C CYS A 114 1.48 -10.65 -3.28
N MET A 115 2.59 -10.74 -3.99
CA MET A 115 3.61 -9.69 -3.96
C MET A 115 3.10 -8.37 -4.54
N PHE A 116 2.31 -8.40 -5.62
CA PHE A 116 1.64 -7.20 -6.13
C PHE A 116 0.78 -6.55 -5.05
N LEU A 117 -0.10 -7.32 -4.43
CA LEU A 117 -0.95 -6.82 -3.33
C LEU A 117 -0.11 -6.23 -2.19
N ALA A 118 0.97 -6.89 -1.78
CA ALA A 118 1.87 -6.36 -0.76
C ALA A 118 2.50 -5.00 -1.15
N THR A 119 2.75 -4.75 -2.44
CA THR A 119 3.32 -3.47 -2.90
C THR A 119 2.32 -2.31 -2.85
N ILE A 120 1.02 -2.58 -2.90
CA ILE A 120 0.00 -1.53 -2.93
C ILE A 120 -0.48 -1.09 -1.55
N ILE A 121 -0.28 -1.89 -0.49
CA ILE A 121 -0.73 -1.59 0.88
C ILE A 121 -0.36 -0.16 1.35
N PRO A 122 0.86 0.37 1.11
CA PRO A 122 1.21 1.72 1.56
C PRO A 122 0.38 2.84 0.92
N SER A 123 -0.22 2.59 -0.25
CA SER A 123 -0.98 3.58 -1.02
C SER A 123 -2.05 2.93 -1.90
N PRO A 124 -3.04 2.23 -1.31
CA PRO A 124 -3.97 1.37 -2.04
C PRO A 124 -4.83 2.17 -3.05
N LYS A 125 -5.24 3.38 -2.71
CA LYS A 125 -6.02 4.25 -3.63
C LYS A 125 -5.23 4.73 -4.85
N LYS A 126 -3.91 4.57 -4.82
CA LYS A 126 -2.99 5.00 -5.90
C LYS A 126 -2.34 3.82 -6.60
N PHE A 127 -2.97 2.65 -6.58
CA PHE A 127 -2.40 1.44 -7.17
C PHE A 127 -2.14 1.61 -8.68
N MET A 128 -2.96 2.42 -9.40
CA MET A 128 -2.77 2.72 -10.82
C MET A 128 -1.38 3.31 -11.13
N TRP A 129 -0.75 3.99 -10.18
CA TRP A 129 0.62 4.51 -10.36
C TRP A 129 1.69 3.42 -10.44
N ARG A 130 1.32 2.16 -10.18
CA ARG A 130 2.20 1.00 -10.41
C ARG A 130 2.31 0.65 -11.89
N PHE A 131 1.49 1.24 -12.74
CA PHE A 131 1.43 0.97 -14.16
C PHE A 131 1.95 2.17 -14.96
N GLY A 132 2.47 1.88 -16.18
CA GLY A 132 2.82 2.88 -17.16
C GLY A 132 1.60 3.34 -17.95
N LYS A 133 1.79 4.29 -18.87
CA LYS A 133 0.72 4.77 -19.77
C LYS A 133 0.22 3.68 -20.75
N ASP A 134 0.97 2.61 -20.89
CA ASP A 134 0.66 1.41 -21.67
C ASP A 134 -0.11 0.34 -20.88
N GLY A 135 -0.44 0.63 -19.61
CA GLY A 135 -1.07 -0.31 -18.69
C GLY A 135 -0.16 -1.45 -18.23
N VAL A 136 1.15 -1.38 -18.58
CA VAL A 136 2.15 -2.36 -18.16
C VAL A 136 2.70 -2.00 -16.78
N PRO A 137 2.92 -2.98 -15.88
CA PRO A 137 3.57 -2.72 -14.60
C PRO A 137 4.93 -2.05 -14.77
N ARG A 138 5.19 -1.00 -13.98
CA ARG A 138 6.44 -0.22 -14.09
C ARG A 138 7.66 -1.04 -13.70
N PRO A 139 8.81 -0.86 -14.36
CA PRO A 139 10.04 -1.64 -14.13
C PRO A 139 10.56 -1.62 -12.68
N TYR A 140 10.29 -0.56 -11.90
CA TYR A 140 10.73 -0.52 -10.51
C TYR A 140 10.07 -1.61 -9.63
N LEU A 141 8.92 -2.15 -10.05
CA LEU A 141 8.27 -3.28 -9.36
C LEU A 141 9.13 -4.53 -9.39
N GLU A 142 9.87 -4.78 -10.46
CA GLU A 142 10.81 -5.90 -10.54
C GLU A 142 11.81 -5.86 -9.38
N ARG A 143 12.36 -4.67 -9.12
CA ARG A 143 13.30 -4.47 -8.00
C ARG A 143 12.63 -4.72 -6.65
N SER A 144 11.37 -4.28 -6.51
CA SER A 144 10.57 -4.52 -5.30
C SER A 144 10.29 -6.00 -5.08
N TYR A 145 9.94 -6.73 -6.13
CA TYR A 145 9.72 -8.18 -6.09
C TYR A 145 10.97 -8.95 -5.71
N ARG A 146 12.10 -8.62 -6.34
CA ARG A 146 13.40 -9.22 -6.02
C ARG A 146 13.78 -8.98 -4.55
N TYR A 147 13.59 -7.76 -4.07
CA TYR A 147 13.82 -7.43 -2.65
C TYR A 147 12.92 -8.26 -1.71
N LEU A 148 11.63 -8.36 -2.02
CA LEU A 148 10.68 -9.12 -1.22
C LEU A 148 11.01 -10.62 -1.23
N ALA A 149 11.29 -11.20 -2.39
CA ALA A 149 11.68 -12.60 -2.52
C ALA A 149 12.93 -12.93 -1.69
N ASN A 150 14.00 -12.16 -1.85
CA ASN A 150 15.23 -12.34 -1.07
C ASN A 150 14.99 -12.23 0.44
N LYS A 151 14.13 -11.30 0.85
CA LYS A 151 13.78 -11.14 2.26
C LYS A 151 12.94 -12.31 2.81
N MET A 152 12.05 -12.87 2.00
CA MET A 152 11.26 -14.05 2.37
C MET A 152 12.13 -15.29 2.45
N ILE A 153 13.03 -15.50 1.50
CA ILE A 153 14.02 -16.59 1.52
C ILE A 153 14.92 -16.50 2.75
N SER A 154 15.49 -15.31 3.02
CA SER A 154 16.37 -15.10 4.19
C SER A 154 15.68 -15.35 5.53
N ARG A 155 14.36 -15.33 5.57
CA ARG A 155 13.53 -15.64 6.73
C ARG A 155 12.92 -17.03 6.71
N GLN A 156 13.30 -17.85 5.73
CA GLN A 156 12.79 -19.21 5.56
C GLN A 156 11.25 -19.29 5.42
N LEU A 157 10.64 -18.24 4.86
CA LEU A 157 9.20 -18.18 4.59
C LEU A 157 8.83 -18.81 3.25
N ILE A 158 9.77 -18.83 2.31
CA ILE A 158 9.70 -19.52 1.02
C ILE A 158 11.06 -20.13 0.71
N LEU A 159 11.08 -21.13 -0.16
CA LEU A 159 12.30 -21.71 -0.70
C LEU A 159 12.74 -20.94 -1.96
N PRO A 160 14.04 -21.01 -2.35
CA PRO A 160 14.50 -20.43 -3.62
C PRO A 160 13.70 -20.94 -4.84
N GLU A 161 13.29 -22.20 -4.83
CA GLU A 161 12.50 -22.85 -5.88
C GLU A 161 11.13 -22.20 -6.06
N ASP A 162 10.52 -21.68 -5.00
CA ASP A 162 9.22 -21.00 -5.05
C ASP A 162 9.28 -19.70 -5.87
N THR A 163 10.48 -19.18 -6.11
CA THR A 163 10.68 -17.98 -6.92
C THR A 163 10.83 -18.26 -8.42
N ILE A 164 10.84 -19.54 -8.83
CA ILE A 164 10.86 -19.91 -10.24
C ILE A 164 9.55 -19.44 -10.89
N GLY A 165 9.68 -18.61 -11.94
CA GLY A 165 8.52 -18.00 -12.60
C GLY A 165 7.94 -16.76 -11.90
N LEU A 166 8.57 -16.28 -10.82
CA LEU A 166 8.18 -15.04 -10.19
C LEU A 166 8.33 -13.86 -11.17
N THR A 167 7.26 -13.12 -11.36
CA THR A 167 7.23 -11.97 -12.28
C THR A 167 6.48 -10.79 -11.66
N HIS A 168 6.97 -9.58 -11.93
CA HIS A 168 6.26 -8.35 -11.63
C HIS A 168 5.21 -7.99 -12.69
N LEU A 169 5.24 -8.67 -13.85
CA LEU A 169 4.28 -8.51 -14.94
C LEU A 169 2.99 -9.30 -14.64
N VAL A 170 2.32 -8.91 -13.55
CA VAL A 170 1.09 -9.56 -13.11
C VAL A 170 -0.09 -8.98 -13.90
N PRO A 171 -0.85 -9.81 -14.65
CA PRO A 171 -1.98 -9.35 -15.41
C PRO A 171 -3.15 -8.95 -14.50
N ILE A 172 -3.59 -7.71 -14.61
CA ILE A 172 -4.80 -7.23 -13.93
C ILE A 172 -5.99 -7.53 -14.86
N VAL A 173 -6.82 -8.46 -14.45
CA VAL A 173 -7.96 -8.95 -15.24
C VAL A 173 -9.32 -8.53 -14.67
N GLY A 174 -9.35 -8.14 -13.39
CA GLY A 174 -10.57 -7.73 -12.70
C GLY A 174 -10.97 -6.27 -12.97
N PRO A 175 -11.96 -5.77 -12.22
CA PRO A 175 -12.47 -4.39 -12.34
C PRO A 175 -11.39 -3.31 -12.23
N ALA A 176 -10.29 -3.58 -11.52
CA ALA A 176 -9.14 -2.69 -11.38
C ALA A 176 -8.55 -2.26 -12.74
N LYS A 177 -8.64 -3.13 -13.76
CA LYS A 177 -8.15 -2.85 -15.12
C LYS A 177 -8.78 -1.58 -15.71
N LYS A 178 -10.07 -1.36 -15.46
CA LYS A 178 -10.78 -0.17 -15.95
C LYS A 178 -10.21 1.13 -15.39
N LEU A 179 -9.78 1.11 -14.12
CA LEU A 179 -9.20 2.30 -13.47
C LEU A 179 -7.79 2.62 -14.00
N ILE A 180 -7.04 1.62 -14.41
CA ILE A 180 -5.73 1.81 -15.04
C ILE A 180 -5.91 2.51 -16.40
N ILE A 181 -6.83 2.01 -17.24
CA ILE A 181 -7.11 2.56 -18.58
C ILE A 181 -7.64 4.01 -18.49
N ILE A 182 -8.57 4.30 -17.58
CA ILE A 182 -9.12 5.65 -17.39
C ILE A 182 -8.02 6.62 -16.94
N SER A 183 -7.12 6.19 -16.08
CA SER A 183 -5.97 7.01 -15.64
C SER A 183 -5.10 7.44 -16.83
N ASP A 184 -4.88 6.55 -17.80
CA ASP A 184 -4.12 6.85 -19.00
C ASP A 184 -4.86 7.82 -19.93
N THR A 185 -6.16 7.64 -20.11
CA THR A 185 -6.98 8.53 -20.95
C THR A 185 -7.01 9.95 -20.39
N LEU A 186 -7.15 10.10 -19.07
CA LEU A 186 -7.11 11.42 -18.41
C LEU A 186 -5.72 12.07 -18.48
N ALA A 187 -4.65 11.30 -18.41
CA ALA A 187 -3.29 11.81 -18.59
C ALA A 187 -3.08 12.30 -20.04
N MET A 188 -3.52 11.56 -21.04
CA MET A 188 -3.46 11.98 -22.45
C MET A 188 -4.27 13.25 -22.72
N VAL A 189 -5.48 13.36 -22.15
CA VAL A 189 -6.32 14.55 -22.31
C VAL A 189 -5.65 15.79 -21.67
N ASN A 190 -5.07 15.63 -20.49
CA ASN A 190 -4.36 16.73 -19.83
C ASN A 190 -3.10 17.15 -20.59
N ASP A 191 -2.31 16.20 -21.11
CA ASP A 191 -1.13 16.50 -21.93
C ASP A 191 -1.54 17.24 -23.20
N THR A 192 -2.62 16.83 -23.87
CA THR A 192 -3.15 17.49 -25.08
C THR A 192 -3.70 18.90 -24.80
N ILE A 193 -4.32 19.12 -23.63
CA ILE A 193 -4.81 20.44 -23.23
C ILE A 193 -3.61 21.37 -22.93
N LEU A 194 -2.60 20.88 -22.25
CA LEU A 194 -1.37 21.63 -21.97
C LEU A 194 -0.62 22.01 -23.25
N GLU A 195 -0.48 21.09 -24.20
CA GLU A 195 0.12 21.38 -25.50
C GLU A 195 -0.64 22.47 -26.27
N LYS A 196 -1.98 22.39 -26.31
CA LYS A 196 -2.79 23.41 -26.95
C LYS A 196 -2.66 24.77 -26.28
N GLN A 197 -2.60 24.82 -24.95
CA GLN A 197 -2.39 26.07 -24.21
C GLN A 197 -1.02 26.68 -24.48
N LEU A 198 0.03 25.87 -24.57
CA LEU A 198 1.39 26.33 -24.91
C LEU A 198 1.47 26.89 -26.33
N ILE A 199 0.83 26.23 -27.32
CA ILE A 199 0.77 26.72 -28.70
C ILE A 199 0.05 28.08 -28.75
N GLN A 200 -1.08 28.22 -28.06
CA GLN A 200 -1.84 29.45 -28.03
C GLN A 200 -1.07 30.62 -27.39
N ILE A 201 -0.26 30.35 -26.36
CA ILE A 201 0.61 31.36 -25.75
C ILE A 201 1.70 31.80 -26.74
N GLN A 202 2.32 30.89 -27.46
CA GLN A 202 3.33 31.18 -28.45
C GLN A 202 2.77 31.99 -29.63
N GLU A 203 1.56 31.66 -30.11
CA GLU A 203 0.88 32.41 -31.17
C GLU A 203 0.59 33.85 -30.74
N ASN A 204 0.12 34.06 -29.51
CA ASN A 204 -0.18 35.38 -28.97
C ASN A 204 1.10 36.22 -28.74
N GLU A 205 2.23 35.62 -28.41
CA GLU A 205 3.51 36.31 -28.27
C GLU A 205 4.07 36.77 -29.63
N VAL A 206 3.80 36.04 -30.70
CA VAL A 206 4.21 36.39 -32.07
C VAL A 206 3.34 37.52 -32.64
N GLU A 207 2.03 37.51 -32.37
CA GLU A 207 1.10 38.58 -32.79
C GLU A 207 1.28 39.88 -32.03
N GLY A 208 1.76 39.85 -30.77
CA GLY A 208 2.04 41.03 -29.96
C GLY A 208 3.40 41.70 -30.24
N ALA A 209 4.23 41.09 -31.09
CA ALA A 209 5.58 41.59 -31.44
C ALA A 209 5.63 42.28 -32.83
N ASN A 210 4.50 42.40 -33.55
CA ASN A 210 4.34 43.17 -34.78
C ASN A 210 3.51 44.43 -34.52
#